data_ed470929f2060e3c89d8d607e8256066
#
_entry.id   ed470929f2060e3c89d8d607e8256066
#
_cell.length_a   1.000
_cell.length_b   1.000
_cell.length_c   1.000
_cell.angle_alpha   90.00
_cell.angle_beta   90.00
_cell.angle_gamma   90.00
#
_symmetry.space_group_name_H-M   'P 1'
#
loop_
_entity.id
_entity.type
_entity.pdbx_description
1 polymer ?
#
loop_
_entity_poly.entity_id
_entity_poly.type
_entity_poly.pdbx_seq_one_letter_code
_entity_poly.pdbx_strand_id
1 'polypeptide(L)'
;MARILIVEDNPDNMLLSVMLLESVGHQVISAVDAEAGLAVARAERPDLILMDIQLPGMDGLEATMLLKADPLTRAVPVIALTALAMKGDEERIRAAGCDGYIAKPISIQDFLGSVAAQMARMM
;
A
#
# COMPACT_ATOMS: atom_id res chain seq x y z
N MET A 1 -16.22 -5.09 3.14
CA MET A 1 -15.03 -5.56 3.85
C MET A 1 -14.00 -6.05 2.84
N ALA A 2 -12.79 -5.57 2.94
CA ALA A 2 -11.73 -5.93 2.02
C ALA A 2 -10.56 -6.60 2.76
N ARG A 3 -9.76 -7.37 2.00
CA ARG A 3 -8.49 -7.91 2.49
C ARG A 3 -7.40 -6.97 2.00
N ILE A 4 -6.68 -6.37 2.93
CA ILE A 4 -5.69 -5.34 2.62
C ILE A 4 -4.31 -5.79 3.09
N LEU A 5 -3.34 -5.79 2.18
CA LEU A 5 -1.95 -6.06 2.50
C LEU A 5 -1.27 -4.73 2.81
N ILE A 6 -0.59 -4.65 3.95
CA ILE A 6 0.25 -3.50 4.30
C ILE A 6 1.69 -3.95 4.30
N VAL A 7 2.54 -3.25 3.55
CA VAL A 7 3.98 -3.47 3.53
C VAL A 7 4.64 -2.26 4.18
N GLU A 8 5.15 -2.44 5.40
CA GLU A 8 5.65 -1.36 6.25
C GLU A 8 6.68 -1.92 7.22
N ASP A 9 7.87 -1.33 7.26
CA ASP A 9 8.95 -1.80 8.15
C ASP A 9 8.94 -1.14 9.54
N ASN A 10 8.27 0.01 9.68
CA ASN A 10 8.18 0.70 10.97
C ASN A 10 7.05 0.09 11.82
N PRO A 11 7.37 -0.49 13.00
CA PRO A 11 6.34 -1.16 13.81
C PRO A 11 5.21 -0.25 14.27
N ASP A 12 5.50 1.00 14.58
CA ASP A 12 4.48 1.95 15.04
C ASP A 12 3.52 2.32 13.93
N ASN A 13 4.05 2.57 12.72
CA ASN A 13 3.22 2.85 11.55
C ASN A 13 2.39 1.64 11.16
N MET A 14 2.97 0.45 11.22
CA MET A 14 2.25 -0.79 10.94
C MET A 14 1.09 -0.96 11.92
N LEU A 15 1.35 -0.81 13.22
CA LEU A 15 0.33 -0.96 14.24
C LEU A 15 -0.83 0.02 14.03
N LEU A 16 -0.52 1.30 13.80
CA LEU A 16 -1.53 2.33 13.55
C LEU A 16 -2.38 1.98 12.34
N SER A 17 -1.74 1.61 11.24
CA SER A 17 -2.44 1.27 9.98
C SER A 17 -3.36 0.06 10.17
N VAL A 18 -2.88 -0.98 10.85
CA VAL A 18 -3.68 -2.18 11.13
C VAL A 18 -4.90 -1.82 11.97
N MET A 19 -4.70 -1.08 13.06
CA MET A 19 -5.79 -0.69 13.95
C MET A 19 -6.85 0.13 13.23
N LEU A 20 -6.44 1.09 12.39
CA LEU A 20 -7.37 1.92 11.65
C LEU A 20 -8.20 1.11 10.65
N LEU A 21 -7.57 0.23 9.90
CA LEU A 21 -8.27 -0.58 8.90
C LEU A 21 -9.21 -1.60 9.57
N GLU A 22 -8.77 -2.24 10.63
CA GLU A 22 -9.62 -3.19 11.34
C GLU A 22 -10.81 -2.49 12.00
N SER A 23 -10.65 -1.24 12.44
CA SER A 23 -11.73 -0.48 13.07
C SER A 23 -12.91 -0.24 12.12
N VAL A 24 -12.67 -0.27 10.81
CA VAL A 24 -13.73 -0.10 9.81
C VAL A 24 -14.06 -1.40 9.08
N GLY A 25 -13.66 -2.53 9.64
CA GLY A 25 -14.10 -3.85 9.20
C GLY A 25 -13.26 -4.55 8.15
N HIS A 26 -12.07 -4.02 7.82
CA HIS A 26 -11.18 -4.69 6.88
C HIS A 26 -10.35 -5.79 7.55
N GLN A 27 -9.97 -6.79 6.79
CA GLN A 27 -8.98 -7.79 7.19
C GLN A 27 -7.62 -7.33 6.72
N VAL A 28 -6.61 -7.45 7.59
CA VAL A 28 -5.27 -6.96 7.28
C VAL A 28 -4.27 -8.10 7.26
N ILE A 29 -3.44 -8.11 6.22
CA ILE A 29 -2.28 -8.99 6.11
C ILE A 29 -1.07 -8.06 6.14
N SER A 30 -0.05 -8.39 6.92
CA SER A 30 1.11 -7.52 7.09
C SER A 30 2.38 -8.15 6.55
N ALA A 31 3.26 -7.32 6.00
CA ALA A 31 4.61 -7.70 5.60
C ALA A 31 5.56 -6.57 5.99
N VAL A 32 6.77 -6.92 6.42
CA VAL A 32 7.73 -5.94 6.95
C VAL A 32 8.76 -5.47 5.93
N ASP A 33 8.81 -6.11 4.76
CA ASP A 33 9.70 -5.69 3.68
C ASP A 33 9.05 -6.00 2.32
N ALA A 34 9.69 -5.50 1.26
CA ALA A 34 9.14 -5.63 -0.08
C ALA A 34 9.10 -7.09 -0.56
N GLU A 35 10.13 -7.86 -0.26
CA GLU A 35 10.19 -9.26 -0.69
C GLU A 35 9.08 -10.09 -0.08
N ALA A 36 8.86 -9.95 1.23
CA ALA A 36 7.74 -10.60 1.90
C ALA A 36 6.41 -10.12 1.33
N GLY A 37 6.28 -8.82 1.07
CA GLY A 37 5.08 -8.24 0.47
C GLY A 37 4.75 -8.83 -0.89
N LEU A 38 5.74 -8.99 -1.74
CA LEU A 38 5.56 -9.60 -3.07
C LEU A 38 5.08 -11.05 -2.94
N ALA A 39 5.70 -11.82 -2.05
CA ALA A 39 5.32 -13.22 -1.84
C ALA A 39 3.88 -13.33 -1.33
N VAL A 40 3.51 -12.51 -0.36
CA VAL A 40 2.16 -12.49 0.20
C VAL A 40 1.13 -12.06 -0.85
N ALA A 41 1.45 -11.05 -1.65
CA ALA A 41 0.54 -10.58 -2.69
C ALA A 41 0.22 -11.67 -3.71
N ARG A 42 1.21 -12.45 -4.10
CA ARG A 42 1.02 -13.57 -5.04
C ARG A 42 0.20 -14.69 -4.42
N ALA A 43 0.46 -15.03 -3.15
CA ALA A 43 -0.20 -16.14 -2.47
C ALA A 43 -1.63 -15.81 -2.06
N GLU A 44 -1.84 -14.61 -1.52
CA GLU A 44 -3.10 -14.21 -0.90
C GLU A 44 -4.01 -13.38 -1.79
N ARG A 45 -3.48 -12.75 -2.81
CA ARG A 45 -4.21 -11.89 -3.76
C ARG A 45 -5.14 -10.93 -3.03
N PRO A 46 -4.58 -9.97 -2.28
CA PRO A 46 -5.42 -9.02 -1.53
C PRO A 46 -6.21 -8.12 -2.46
N ASP A 47 -7.22 -7.46 -1.92
CA ASP A 47 -8.03 -6.51 -2.67
C ASP A 47 -7.34 -5.17 -2.86
N LEU A 48 -6.41 -4.84 -1.96
CA LEU A 48 -5.68 -3.58 -1.98
C LEU A 48 -4.32 -3.77 -1.32
N ILE A 49 -3.31 -3.08 -1.79
CA ILE A 49 -1.98 -3.06 -1.19
C ILE A 49 -1.64 -1.64 -0.77
N LEU A 50 -1.25 -1.46 0.48
CA LEU A 50 -0.67 -0.21 0.98
C LEU A 50 0.84 -0.44 1.09
N MET A 51 1.60 0.30 0.29
CA MET A 51 3.04 0.06 0.12
C MET A 51 3.85 1.25 0.59
N ASP A 52 4.62 1.08 1.66
CA ASP A 52 5.61 2.07 2.06
C ASP A 52 6.70 2.11 0.98
N ILE A 53 7.00 3.28 0.45
CA ILE A 53 8.00 3.40 -0.60
C ILE A 53 9.43 3.50 -0.04
N GLN A 54 9.58 3.80 1.24
CA GLN A 54 10.90 3.92 1.89
C GLN A 54 11.20 2.67 2.71
N LEU A 55 11.36 1.54 2.03
CA LEU A 55 11.67 0.27 2.65
C LEU A 55 13.16 -0.03 2.55
N PRO A 56 13.75 -0.74 3.52
CA PRO A 56 15.13 -1.20 3.39
C PRO A 56 15.24 -2.28 2.31
N GLY A 57 16.38 -2.32 1.64
CA GLY A 57 16.58 -3.24 0.52
C GLY A 57 15.84 -2.77 -0.72
N MET A 58 14.93 -3.59 -1.23
CA MET A 58 14.09 -3.20 -2.36
C MET A 58 13.08 -2.15 -1.89
N ASP A 59 13.04 -0.99 -2.57
CA ASP A 59 12.08 0.04 -2.19
C ASP A 59 10.66 -0.26 -2.70
N GLY A 60 9.68 0.49 -2.16
CA GLY A 60 8.28 0.24 -2.49
C GLY A 60 7.90 0.55 -3.93
N LEU A 61 8.59 1.48 -4.59
CA LEU A 61 8.32 1.78 -6.01
C LEU A 61 8.79 0.63 -6.90
N GLU A 62 9.96 0.09 -6.62
CA GLU A 62 10.46 -1.09 -7.34
C GLU A 62 9.53 -2.29 -7.13
N ALA A 63 9.09 -2.51 -5.90
CA ALA A 63 8.14 -3.58 -5.60
C ALA A 63 6.82 -3.38 -6.37
N THR A 64 6.33 -2.15 -6.44
CA THR A 64 5.11 -1.83 -7.18
C THR A 64 5.27 -2.13 -8.67
N MET A 65 6.41 -1.79 -9.25
CA MET A 65 6.69 -2.10 -10.64
C MET A 65 6.64 -3.61 -10.90
N LEU A 66 7.20 -4.40 -9.98
CA LEU A 66 7.17 -5.86 -10.08
C LEU A 66 5.74 -6.40 -9.94
N LEU A 67 4.95 -5.85 -9.03
CA LEU A 67 3.54 -6.24 -8.87
C LEU A 67 2.75 -5.96 -10.15
N LYS A 68 2.97 -4.81 -10.78
CA LYS A 68 2.24 -4.42 -11.98
C LYS A 68 2.71 -5.18 -13.23
N ALA A 69 3.91 -5.74 -13.20
CA ALA A 69 4.42 -6.58 -14.29
C ALA A 69 3.97 -8.04 -14.16
N ASP A 70 3.49 -8.47 -13.00
CA ASP A 70 3.10 -9.85 -12.73
C ASP A 70 1.61 -10.05 -13.03
N PRO A 71 1.25 -10.98 -13.93
CA PRO A 71 -0.17 -11.24 -14.24
C PRO A 71 -1.02 -11.62 -13.02
N LEU A 72 -0.42 -12.20 -11.98
CA LEU A 72 -1.13 -12.59 -10.76
C LEU A 72 -1.53 -11.40 -9.88
N THR A 73 -0.78 -10.30 -9.95
CA THR A 73 -0.96 -9.18 -9.03
C THR A 73 -1.23 -7.84 -9.70
N ARG A 74 -1.06 -7.74 -11.02
CA ARG A 74 -1.15 -6.46 -11.73
C ARG A 74 -2.49 -5.74 -11.58
N ALA A 75 -3.57 -6.48 -11.35
CA ALA A 75 -4.90 -5.90 -11.21
C ALA A 75 -5.18 -5.38 -9.79
N VAL A 76 -4.32 -5.72 -8.82
CA VAL A 76 -4.50 -5.26 -7.43
C VAL A 76 -4.06 -3.81 -7.33
N PRO A 77 -4.94 -2.89 -6.85
CA PRO A 77 -4.54 -1.49 -6.66
C PRO A 77 -3.47 -1.36 -5.59
N VAL A 78 -2.55 -0.42 -5.81
CA VAL A 78 -1.47 -0.11 -4.87
C VAL A 78 -1.54 1.37 -4.50
N ILE A 79 -1.63 1.65 -3.21
CA ILE A 79 -1.53 3.01 -2.68
C ILE A 79 -0.17 3.14 -1.98
N ALA A 80 0.63 4.11 -2.38
CA ALA A 80 1.92 4.36 -1.76
C ALA A 80 1.75 5.09 -0.43
N LEU A 81 2.53 4.70 0.57
CA LEU A 81 2.66 5.43 1.83
C LEU A 81 4.01 6.14 1.77
N THR A 82 4.04 7.48 1.87
CA THR A 82 5.26 8.21 1.61
C THR A 82 5.41 9.47 2.45
N ALA A 83 6.64 9.70 2.96
CA ALA A 83 7.02 10.99 3.52
C ALA A 83 7.43 11.98 2.42
N LEU A 84 7.56 11.51 1.18
CA LEU A 84 7.97 12.30 0.04
C LEU A 84 6.71 12.81 -0.68
N ALA A 85 6.40 14.09 -0.51
CA ALA A 85 5.16 14.67 -1.03
C ALA A 85 5.42 15.85 -1.96
N MET A 86 6.61 15.95 -2.55
CA MET A 86 6.92 16.96 -3.54
C MET A 86 6.38 16.55 -4.91
N LYS A 87 6.16 17.52 -5.78
CA LYS A 87 5.57 17.26 -7.10
C LYS A 87 6.31 16.19 -7.90
N GLY A 88 7.64 16.23 -7.92
CA GLY A 88 8.43 15.22 -8.62
C GLY A 88 8.29 13.82 -8.06
N ASP A 89 8.09 13.72 -6.74
CA ASP A 89 7.88 12.42 -6.08
C ASP A 89 6.54 11.81 -6.45
N GLU A 90 5.50 12.65 -6.54
CA GLU A 90 4.17 12.21 -6.96
C GLU A 90 4.20 11.63 -8.37
N GLU A 91 4.91 12.27 -9.29
CA GLU A 91 5.06 11.76 -10.66
C GLU A 91 5.78 10.41 -10.68
N ARG A 92 6.83 10.25 -9.87
CA ARG A 92 7.58 8.99 -9.77
C ARG A 92 6.69 7.87 -9.22
N ILE A 93 5.89 8.18 -8.21
CA ILE A 93 4.96 7.22 -7.61
C ILE A 93 3.96 6.73 -8.64
N ARG A 94 3.36 7.63 -9.39
CA ARG A 94 2.40 7.27 -10.43
C ARG A 94 3.06 6.51 -11.59
N ALA A 95 4.25 6.92 -11.99
CA ALA A 95 5.00 6.25 -13.05
C ALA A 95 5.36 4.81 -12.70
N ALA A 96 5.57 4.51 -11.41
CA ALA A 96 5.82 3.14 -10.94
C ALA A 96 4.58 2.25 -11.00
N GLY A 97 3.39 2.83 -11.18
CA GLY A 97 2.14 2.11 -11.27
C GLY A 97 1.23 2.21 -10.06
N CYS A 98 1.56 3.08 -9.09
CA CYS A 98 0.70 3.28 -7.93
C CYS A 98 -0.60 3.97 -8.36
N ASP A 99 -1.70 3.52 -7.78
CA ASP A 99 -3.03 4.03 -8.07
C ASP A 99 -3.37 5.27 -7.24
N GLY A 100 -2.60 5.53 -6.18
CA GLY A 100 -2.73 6.69 -5.32
C GLY A 100 -1.58 6.75 -4.34
N TYR A 101 -1.60 7.77 -3.47
CA TYR A 101 -0.61 7.86 -2.40
C TYR A 101 -1.22 8.52 -1.15
N ILE A 102 -0.63 8.21 0.00
CA ILE A 102 -0.99 8.80 1.29
C ILE A 102 0.29 9.35 1.89
N ALA A 103 0.29 10.64 2.25
CA ALA A 103 1.45 11.28 2.85
C ALA A 103 1.60 10.87 4.32
N LYS A 104 2.85 10.72 4.76
CA LYS A 104 3.19 10.55 6.17
C LYS A 104 3.55 11.90 6.78
N PRO A 105 3.29 12.13 8.07
CA PRO A 105 2.69 11.23 9.05
C PRO A 105 1.22 10.95 8.75
N ILE A 106 0.79 9.74 9.09
CA ILE A 106 -0.57 9.30 8.75
C ILE A 106 -1.61 10.10 9.53
N SER A 107 -2.50 10.77 8.81
CA SER A 107 -3.71 11.38 9.36
C SER A 107 -4.82 10.35 9.28
N ILE A 108 -5.54 10.14 10.38
CA ILE A 108 -6.63 9.16 10.44
C ILE A 108 -7.66 9.41 9.33
N GLN A 109 -8.09 10.65 9.17
CA GLN A 109 -9.09 11.01 8.17
C GLN A 109 -8.60 10.80 6.74
N ASP A 110 -7.38 11.24 6.45
CA ASP A 110 -6.80 11.11 5.11
C ASP A 110 -6.55 9.65 4.77
N PHE A 111 -6.06 8.87 5.73
CA PHE A 111 -5.79 7.44 5.53
C PHE A 111 -7.08 6.68 5.23
N LEU A 112 -8.07 6.79 6.11
CA LEU A 112 -9.33 6.09 5.93
C LEU A 112 -10.11 6.60 4.71
N GLY A 113 -10.06 7.90 4.44
CA GLY A 113 -10.70 8.50 3.28
C GLY A 113 -10.09 8.03 1.97
N SER A 114 -8.77 7.92 1.90
CA SER A 114 -8.09 7.44 0.70
C SER A 114 -8.39 5.96 0.44
N VAL A 115 -8.42 5.15 1.48
CA VAL A 115 -8.77 3.73 1.35
C VAL A 115 -10.22 3.58 0.90
N ALA A 116 -11.14 4.32 1.52
CA ALA A 116 -12.56 4.27 1.15
C ALA A 116 -12.79 4.71 -0.30
N ALA A 117 -12.11 5.77 -0.74
CA ALA A 117 -12.21 6.25 -2.12
C ALA A 117 -11.70 5.21 -3.12
N GLN A 118 -10.61 4.52 -2.80
CA GLN A 118 -10.08 3.47 -3.65
C GLN A 118 -11.03 2.28 -3.71
N MET A 119 -11.61 1.88 -2.58
CA MET A 119 -12.60 0.79 -2.54
C MET A 119 -13.82 1.12 -3.39
N ALA A 120 -14.28 2.36 -3.35
CA ALA A 120 -15.43 2.81 -4.16
C ALA A 120 -15.16 2.69 -5.66
N ARG A 121 -13.91 2.96 -6.09
CA ARG A 121 -13.53 2.84 -7.51
C ARG A 121 -13.45 1.39 -7.99
N MET A 122 -13.36 0.45 -7.08
CA MET A 122 -13.25 -0.98 -7.40
C MET A 122 -14.62 -1.67 -7.51
N MET A 123 -15.67 -0.98 -7.13
CA MET A 123 -17.03 -1.52 -7.14
C MET A 123 -17.74 -1.26 -8.45
#